data_39f47af6248e2cf5957cad83c0911a78
#
_entry.id   39f47af6248e2cf5957cad83c0911a78
#
_cell.length_a   1.000
_cell.length_b   1.000
_cell.length_c   1.000
_cell.angle_alpha   90.00
_cell.angle_beta   90.00
_cell.angle_gamma   90.00
#
_symmetry.space_group_name_H-M   'P 1'
#
loop_
_entity.id
_entity.type
_entity.pdbx_description
1 polymer ?
#
loop_
_entity_poly.entity_id
_entity_poly.type
_entity_poly.pdbx_seq_one_letter_code
_entity_poly.pdbx_strand_id
1 'polypeptide(L)'
;FLIISSLLVFNIAHANMKNSDKEKAWDCSGIYMANYFLPSGESFEYSMKEKSMASVKVLKTYALEIGIDEKEWDDGVNKGVDKHYGSKYDEAKTSACHTFVNNLVPNGEEKVKKVIQTLY
;
A
#
# COMPACT_ATOMS: atom_id res chain seq x y z
N PHE A 1 -22.56 23.73 23.34
CA PHE A 1 -21.36 24.51 23.01
C PHE A 1 -20.14 23.61 22.95
N LEU A 2 -19.81 22.95 24.05
CA LEU A 2 -18.67 22.04 24.12
C LEU A 2 -18.80 20.86 23.19
N ILE A 3 -20.01 20.39 22.96
CA ILE A 3 -20.30 19.26 22.08
C ILE A 3 -19.89 19.57 20.64
N ILE A 4 -20.15 20.79 20.18
CA ILE A 4 -19.78 21.21 18.83
C ILE A 4 -18.28 21.19 18.63
N SER A 5 -17.53 21.69 19.62
CA SER A 5 -16.06 21.67 19.56
C SER A 5 -15.50 20.26 19.50
N SER A 6 -16.07 19.34 20.27
CA SER A 6 -15.66 17.94 20.27
C SER A 6 -15.90 17.29 18.92
N LEU A 7 -17.02 17.57 18.27
CA LEU A 7 -17.32 17.04 16.96
C LEU A 7 -16.35 17.54 15.89
N LEU A 8 -15.96 18.80 15.95
CA LEU A 8 -14.98 19.36 15.01
C LEU A 8 -13.63 18.69 15.14
N VAL A 9 -13.16 18.48 16.36
CA VAL A 9 -11.90 17.79 16.61
C VAL A 9 -11.95 16.36 16.07
N PHE A 10 -13.05 15.66 16.32
CA PHE A 10 -13.24 14.30 15.85
C PHE A 10 -13.23 14.21 14.32
N ASN A 11 -13.91 15.12 13.64
CA ASN A 11 -13.95 15.14 12.18
C ASN A 11 -12.59 15.38 11.53
N ILE A 12 -11.75 16.21 12.13
CA ILE A 12 -10.41 16.47 11.63
C ILE A 12 -9.57 15.19 11.61
N ALA A 13 -9.80 14.26 12.54
CA ALA A 13 -9.04 13.02 12.63
C ALA A 13 -9.26 12.06 11.48
N HIS A 14 -10.25 12.28 10.61
CA HIS A 14 -10.63 11.35 9.55
C HIS A 14 -10.17 11.70 8.15
N ALA A 15 -9.53 12.84 7.93
CA ALA A 15 -9.23 13.31 6.57
C ALA A 15 -7.75 13.26 6.31
N ASN A 16 -7.20 12.10 5.94
CA ASN A 16 -5.76 11.96 6.04
C ASN A 16 -5.00 11.47 4.84
N MET A 17 -5.63 11.20 3.70
CA MET A 17 -4.88 10.84 2.52
C MET A 17 -5.33 11.67 1.33
N LYS A 18 -4.38 12.37 0.71
CA LYS A 18 -4.64 13.16 -0.50
C LYS A 18 -5.01 12.23 -1.64
N ASN A 19 -5.79 12.72 -2.60
CA ASN A 19 -6.13 11.93 -3.78
C ASN A 19 -4.90 11.49 -4.56
N SER A 20 -3.89 12.35 -4.68
CA SER A 20 -2.64 12.00 -5.33
C SER A 20 -1.91 10.86 -4.63
N ASP A 21 -1.97 10.81 -3.31
CA ASP A 21 -1.36 9.73 -2.53
C ASP A 21 -2.15 8.43 -2.67
N LYS A 22 -3.49 8.50 -2.71
CA LYS A 22 -4.33 7.32 -2.97
C LYS A 22 -3.99 6.72 -4.33
N GLU A 23 -3.96 7.53 -5.37
CA GLU A 23 -3.64 7.06 -6.72
C GLU A 23 -2.27 6.42 -6.79
N LYS A 24 -1.28 7.03 -6.14
CA LYS A 24 0.08 6.49 -6.10
C LYS A 24 0.15 5.20 -5.30
N ALA A 25 -0.58 5.10 -4.20
CA ALA A 25 -0.66 3.89 -3.39
C ALA A 25 -1.29 2.74 -4.19
N TRP A 26 -2.33 3.03 -4.96
CA TRP A 26 -2.96 2.04 -5.84
C TRP A 26 -2.03 1.59 -6.96
N ASP A 27 -1.32 2.53 -7.58
CA ASP A 27 -0.33 2.22 -8.61
C ASP A 27 0.80 1.34 -8.04
N CYS A 28 1.33 1.71 -6.88
CA CYS A 28 2.35 0.91 -6.20
C CYS A 28 1.84 -0.48 -5.80
N SER A 29 0.60 -0.57 -5.33
CA SER A 29 -0.01 -1.86 -5.03
C SER A 29 -0.08 -2.75 -6.28
N GLY A 30 -0.39 -2.17 -7.43
CA GLY A 30 -0.38 -2.87 -8.71
C GLY A 30 1.01 -3.36 -9.08
N ILE A 31 2.03 -2.53 -8.92
CA ILE A 31 3.43 -2.90 -9.16
C ILE A 31 3.85 -4.05 -8.24
N TYR A 32 3.53 -3.97 -6.96
CA TYR A 32 3.84 -5.02 -5.99
C TYR A 32 3.15 -6.34 -6.33
N MET A 33 1.88 -6.29 -6.71
CA MET A 33 1.16 -7.50 -7.08
C MET A 33 1.70 -8.12 -8.37
N ALA A 34 2.08 -7.30 -9.35
CA ALA A 34 2.75 -7.78 -10.56
C ALA A 34 4.06 -8.49 -10.20
N ASN A 35 4.83 -7.93 -9.27
CA ASN A 35 6.07 -8.56 -8.79
C ASN A 35 5.78 -9.90 -8.11
N TYR A 36 4.75 -9.94 -7.28
CA TYR A 36 4.39 -11.16 -6.55
C TYR A 36 4.02 -12.31 -7.49
N PHE A 37 3.36 -12.00 -8.61
CA PHE A 37 2.91 -13.02 -9.57
C PHE A 37 3.91 -13.33 -10.68
N LEU A 38 5.14 -12.81 -10.61
CA LEU A 38 6.15 -13.15 -11.61
C LEU A 38 6.45 -14.65 -11.59
N PRO A 39 6.63 -15.27 -12.79
CA PRO A 39 6.94 -16.69 -12.85
C PRO A 39 8.27 -17.02 -12.19
N SER A 40 8.39 -18.25 -11.69
CA SER A 40 9.65 -18.78 -11.18
C SER A 40 10.70 -18.81 -12.29
N GLY A 41 11.92 -18.37 -11.99
CA GLY A 41 13.00 -18.33 -12.97
C GLY A 41 13.26 -16.95 -13.55
N GLU A 42 12.35 -16.00 -13.41
CA GLU A 42 12.72 -14.60 -13.55
C GLU A 42 13.70 -14.30 -12.42
N SER A 43 14.67 -13.43 -12.67
CA SER A 43 15.70 -13.12 -11.68
C SER A 43 15.13 -12.27 -10.54
N PHE A 44 14.35 -12.91 -9.69
CA PHE A 44 13.57 -12.26 -8.67
C PHE A 44 13.58 -13.12 -7.41
N GLU A 45 14.19 -12.62 -6.37
CA GLU A 45 14.34 -13.37 -5.13
C GLU A 45 13.01 -13.51 -4.40
N TYR A 46 12.80 -14.66 -3.77
CA TYR A 46 11.60 -14.94 -3.00
C TYR A 46 11.31 -13.87 -1.93
N SER A 47 12.36 -13.39 -1.26
CA SER A 47 12.23 -12.34 -0.26
C SER A 47 11.63 -11.05 -0.82
N MET A 48 11.85 -10.75 -2.09
CA MET A 48 11.27 -9.57 -2.73
C MET A 48 9.78 -9.75 -2.98
N LYS A 49 9.34 -10.98 -3.27
CA LYS A 49 7.90 -11.29 -3.41
C LYS A 49 7.19 -11.12 -2.07
N GLU A 50 7.79 -11.60 -1.00
CA GLU A 50 7.25 -11.45 0.34
C GLU A 50 7.13 -9.98 0.73
N LYS A 51 8.15 -9.18 0.44
CA LYS A 51 8.13 -7.75 0.71
C LYS A 51 7.07 -7.04 -0.11
N SER A 52 6.88 -7.44 -1.35
CA SER A 52 5.82 -6.89 -2.21
C SER A 52 4.44 -7.16 -1.61
N MET A 53 4.15 -8.40 -1.26
CA MET A 53 2.86 -8.75 -0.67
C MET A 53 2.65 -8.05 0.67
N ALA A 54 3.68 -8.02 1.51
CA ALA A 54 3.60 -7.35 2.81
C ALA A 54 3.31 -5.84 2.64
N SER A 55 3.92 -5.21 1.64
CA SER A 55 3.71 -3.79 1.36
C SER A 55 2.27 -3.50 0.94
N VAL A 56 1.67 -4.37 0.12
CA VAL A 56 0.25 -4.26 -0.25
C VAL A 56 -0.63 -4.33 0.99
N LYS A 57 -0.36 -5.27 1.88
CA LYS A 57 -1.13 -5.42 3.12
C LYS A 57 -0.98 -4.23 4.05
N VAL A 58 0.22 -3.70 4.19
CA VAL A 58 0.48 -2.52 5.03
C VAL A 58 -0.26 -1.31 4.49
N LEU A 59 -0.24 -1.10 3.18
CA LEU A 59 -0.96 0.02 2.56
C LEU A 59 -2.47 -0.09 2.82
N LYS A 60 -3.05 -1.27 2.63
CA LYS A 60 -4.49 -1.46 2.88
C LYS A 60 -4.83 -1.24 4.35
N THR A 61 -4.06 -1.83 5.24
CA THR A 61 -4.30 -1.68 6.68
C THR A 61 -4.28 -0.21 7.08
N TYR A 62 -3.29 0.53 6.64
CA TYR A 62 -3.20 1.96 6.92
C TYR A 62 -4.39 2.74 6.35
N ALA A 63 -4.76 2.45 5.11
CA ALA A 63 -5.89 3.12 4.46
C ALA A 63 -7.18 2.94 5.25
N LEU A 64 -7.46 1.72 5.69
CA LEU A 64 -8.66 1.42 6.48
C LEU A 64 -8.60 2.08 7.86
N GLU A 65 -7.44 2.11 8.49
CA GLU A 65 -7.25 2.76 9.80
C GLU A 65 -7.55 4.25 9.75
N ILE A 66 -7.22 4.92 8.64
CA ILE A 66 -7.49 6.35 8.50
C ILE A 66 -8.87 6.66 7.90
N GLY A 67 -9.71 5.65 7.72
CA GLY A 67 -11.11 5.81 7.35
C GLY A 67 -11.45 5.75 5.89
N ILE A 68 -10.55 5.30 5.02
CA ILE A 68 -10.88 5.09 3.61
C ILE A 68 -11.79 3.87 3.51
N ASP A 69 -12.86 4.00 2.72
CA ASP A 69 -13.80 2.92 2.48
C ASP A 69 -13.11 1.73 1.81
N GLU A 70 -13.36 0.53 2.31
CA GLU A 70 -12.69 -0.67 1.84
C GLU A 70 -12.96 -0.95 0.36
N LYS A 71 -14.21 -0.75 -0.08
CA LYS A 71 -14.56 -0.97 -1.48
C LYS A 71 -13.84 0.02 -2.39
N GLU A 72 -13.78 1.28 -1.99
CA GLU A 72 -13.03 2.30 -2.74
C GLU A 72 -11.57 1.90 -2.86
N TRP A 73 -10.97 1.46 -1.77
CA TRP A 73 -9.58 1.04 -1.75
C TRP A 73 -9.34 -0.15 -2.67
N ASP A 74 -10.15 -1.19 -2.53
CA ASP A 74 -10.00 -2.41 -3.33
C ASP A 74 -10.22 -2.15 -4.82
N ASP A 75 -11.18 -1.29 -5.18
CA ASP A 75 -11.41 -0.91 -6.57
C ASP A 75 -10.18 -0.19 -7.15
N GLY A 76 -9.57 0.69 -6.37
CA GLY A 76 -8.35 1.39 -6.79
C GLY A 76 -7.17 0.44 -6.97
N VAL A 77 -6.98 -0.48 -6.03
CA VAL A 77 -5.93 -1.50 -6.13
C VAL A 77 -6.14 -2.37 -7.35
N ASN A 78 -7.37 -2.79 -7.62
CA ASN A 78 -7.68 -3.61 -8.79
C ASN A 78 -7.33 -2.90 -10.10
N LYS A 79 -7.57 -1.62 -10.20
CA LYS A 79 -7.15 -0.83 -11.36
C LYS A 79 -5.62 -0.81 -11.51
N GLY A 80 -4.91 -0.66 -10.41
CA GLY A 80 -3.45 -0.71 -10.41
C GLY A 80 -2.93 -2.08 -10.84
N VAL A 81 -3.55 -3.14 -10.36
CA VAL A 81 -3.20 -4.51 -10.75
C VAL A 81 -3.43 -4.70 -12.24
N ASP A 82 -4.59 -4.30 -12.76
CA ASP A 82 -4.90 -4.42 -14.18
C ASP A 82 -3.87 -3.69 -15.05
N LYS A 83 -3.40 -2.55 -14.60
CA LYS A 83 -2.41 -1.76 -15.31
C LYS A 83 -1.04 -2.45 -15.36
N HIS A 84 -0.63 -3.11 -14.30
CA HIS A 84 0.74 -3.62 -14.15
C HIS A 84 0.89 -5.12 -14.29
N TYR A 85 -0.21 -5.87 -14.23
CA TYR A 85 -0.14 -7.34 -14.27
C TYR A 85 0.59 -7.83 -15.52
N GLY A 86 1.53 -8.75 -15.33
CA GLY A 86 2.33 -9.29 -16.42
C GLY A 86 3.55 -8.45 -16.79
N SER A 87 3.74 -7.30 -16.19
CA SER A 87 4.92 -6.47 -16.43
C SER A 87 6.15 -7.13 -15.82
N LYS A 88 7.30 -6.92 -16.46
CA LYS A 88 8.58 -7.36 -15.93
C LYS A 88 8.92 -6.60 -14.67
N TYR A 89 9.73 -7.21 -13.82
CA TYR A 89 10.26 -6.54 -12.65
C TYR A 89 11.06 -5.29 -13.05
N ASP A 90 10.75 -4.19 -12.41
CA ASP A 90 11.44 -2.92 -12.58
C ASP A 90 11.94 -2.47 -11.22
N GLU A 91 13.25 -2.56 -11.01
CA GLU A 91 13.84 -2.25 -9.72
C GLU A 91 13.65 -0.77 -9.34
N ALA A 92 13.79 0.13 -10.29
CA ALA A 92 13.63 1.56 -10.01
C ALA A 92 12.23 1.90 -9.57
N LYS A 93 11.22 1.36 -10.25
CA LYS A 93 9.81 1.58 -9.86
C LYS A 93 9.51 0.95 -8.51
N THR A 94 9.97 -0.25 -8.27
CA THR A 94 9.74 -0.96 -7.01
C THR A 94 10.40 -0.22 -5.85
N SER A 95 11.64 0.22 -6.03
CA SER A 95 12.35 1.00 -5.02
C SER A 95 11.66 2.32 -4.71
N ALA A 96 11.16 3.01 -5.74
CA ALA A 96 10.38 4.25 -5.55
C ALA A 96 9.11 3.98 -4.75
N CYS A 97 8.45 2.85 -4.97
CA CYS A 97 7.28 2.45 -4.20
C CYS A 97 7.63 2.17 -2.73
N HIS A 98 8.75 1.52 -2.47
CA HIS A 98 9.20 1.31 -1.08
C HIS A 98 9.42 2.64 -0.36
N THR A 99 10.06 3.59 -1.01
CA THR A 99 10.26 4.93 -0.45
C THR A 99 8.92 5.60 -0.18
N PHE A 100 7.99 5.49 -1.12
CA PHE A 100 6.66 6.06 -0.97
C PHE A 100 5.92 5.47 0.23
N VAL A 101 5.92 4.15 0.36
CA VAL A 101 5.27 3.46 1.50
C VAL A 101 5.89 3.91 2.83
N ASN A 102 7.21 3.97 2.89
CA ASN A 102 7.91 4.36 4.11
C ASN A 102 7.59 5.81 4.52
N ASN A 103 7.37 6.68 3.55
CA ASN A 103 7.04 8.08 3.82
C ASN A 103 5.55 8.27 4.13
N LEU A 104 4.68 7.50 3.50
CA LEU A 104 3.23 7.64 3.70
C LEU A 104 2.76 7.02 5.01
N VAL A 105 3.21 5.81 5.30
CA VAL A 105 2.73 5.03 6.43
C VAL A 105 3.65 5.24 7.63
N PRO A 106 3.11 5.70 8.79
CA PRO A 106 3.92 5.83 10.00
C PRO A 106 4.58 4.50 10.36
N ASN A 107 5.89 4.50 10.51
CA ASN A 107 6.69 3.29 10.75
C ASN A 107 6.49 2.21 9.67
N GLY A 108 6.33 2.65 8.42
CA GLY A 108 6.00 1.76 7.32
C GLY A 108 6.99 0.63 7.14
N GLU A 109 8.29 0.91 7.20
CA GLU A 109 9.32 -0.13 7.05
C GLU A 109 9.21 -1.22 8.12
N GLU A 110 9.02 -0.82 9.37
CA GLU A 110 8.87 -1.76 10.48
C GLU A 110 7.59 -2.59 10.35
N LYS A 111 6.50 -1.95 9.90
CA LYS A 111 5.24 -2.64 9.67
C LYS A 111 5.35 -3.69 8.56
N VAL A 112 6.06 -3.37 7.49
CA VAL A 112 6.32 -4.33 6.41
C VAL A 112 7.11 -5.53 6.94
N LYS A 113 8.17 -5.28 7.71
CA LYS A 113 8.97 -6.37 8.31
C LYS A 113 8.12 -7.27 9.20
N LYS A 114 7.24 -6.70 10.00
CA LYS A 114 6.34 -7.48 10.88
C LYS A 114 5.38 -8.35 10.08
N VAL A 115 4.82 -7.83 8.99
CA VAL A 115 3.91 -8.61 8.14
C VAL A 115 4.66 -9.78 7.52
N ILE A 116 5.88 -9.56 7.05
CA ILE A 116 6.71 -10.64 6.48
C ILE A 116 6.87 -11.77 7.50
N GLN A 117 7.13 -11.45 8.76
CA GLN A 117 7.28 -12.44 9.83
C GLN A 117 6.03 -13.28 10.04
N THR A 118 4.85 -12.75 9.71
CA THR A 118 3.58 -13.47 9.89
C THR A 118 3.20 -14.34 8.69
N LEU A 119 3.98 -14.31 7.61
CA LEU A 119 3.71 -15.12 6.42
C LEU A 119 4.13 -16.58 6.59
N TYR A 120 4.79 -16.93 7.68
CA TYR A 120 5.27 -18.28 7.98
C TYR A 120 4.64 -18.89 9.22
#